data_5cf25ec0c559923dd04d9135d8e4b845
#
_entry.id   5cf25ec0c559923dd04d9135d8e4b845
#
_cell.length_a   1.000
_cell.length_b   1.000
_cell.length_c   1.000
_cell.angle_alpha   90.00
_cell.angle_beta   90.00
_cell.angle_gamma   90.00
#
_symmetry.space_group_name_H-M   'P 1'
#
loop_
_entity.id
_entity.type
_entity.pdbx_description
1 polymer ?
#
loop_
_entity_poly.entity_id
_entity_poly.type
_entity_poly.pdbx_seq_one_letter_code
_entity_poly.pdbx_strand_id
1 'polypeptide(L)'
;GPREGMQIEKGPIPTQRKIDLIDSLSETGLEQIQVTSFVSPQAVPQMADAPEIVAGFKRKPGVRYTGLWLNDKGLERAIATQKLDIRGSLSLTASEKFLLRNQKRTLAQNIEAVHSMIGMFKHYNVEVNRASIMAAFGCNFEGDISTERVLDLIKTFHDIGEQHGIKIETLSLADTMAWATPGSIRRVVGAVRNKYPDLNLS
;
A
#
# COMPACT_ATOMS: atom_id res chain seq x y z
N GLY A 1 -11.06 -2.67 4.89
CA GLY A 1 -10.64 -3.85 5.67
C GLY A 1 -10.52 -3.57 7.16
N PRO A 2 -10.27 -4.59 8.00
CA PRO A 2 -10.29 -4.41 9.47
C PRO A 2 -9.27 -3.39 9.95
N ARG A 3 -8.04 -3.41 9.42
CA ARG A 3 -7.01 -2.42 9.76
C ARG A 3 -7.49 -0.98 9.59
N GLU A 4 -8.08 -0.67 8.47
CA GLU A 4 -8.56 0.69 8.17
C GLU A 4 -9.74 1.08 9.06
N GLY A 5 -10.72 0.21 9.24
CA GLY A 5 -11.85 0.44 10.14
C GLY A 5 -11.38 0.70 11.57
N MET A 6 -10.50 -0.13 12.10
CA MET A 6 -9.95 0.06 13.45
C MET A 6 -9.13 1.36 13.59
N GLN A 7 -8.44 1.78 12.50
CA GLN A 7 -7.59 2.98 12.54
C GLN A 7 -8.37 4.29 12.62
N ILE A 8 -9.58 4.35 12.05
CA ILE A 8 -10.41 5.56 12.01
C ILE A 8 -11.34 5.72 13.21
N GLU A 9 -11.45 4.70 14.07
CA GLU A 9 -12.29 4.77 15.28
C GLU A 9 -11.77 5.84 16.25
N LYS A 10 -12.71 6.57 16.85
CA LYS A 10 -12.38 7.68 17.77
C LYS A 10 -11.95 7.20 19.16
N GLY A 11 -12.37 6.01 19.55
CA GLY A 11 -12.09 5.43 20.87
C GLY A 11 -11.10 4.27 20.82
N PRO A 12 -10.49 3.90 21.95
CA PRO A 12 -9.60 2.73 22.01
C PRO A 12 -10.42 1.46 21.82
N ILE A 13 -9.99 0.62 20.89
CA ILE A 13 -10.51 -0.74 20.73
C ILE A 13 -9.56 -1.68 21.51
N PRO A 14 -10.06 -2.47 22.48
CA PRO A 14 -9.23 -3.43 23.20
C PRO A 14 -8.54 -4.39 22.23
N THR A 15 -7.25 -4.67 22.46
CA THR A 15 -6.41 -5.55 21.62
C THR A 15 -7.08 -6.90 21.39
N GLN A 16 -7.67 -7.51 22.42
CA GLN A 16 -8.36 -8.79 22.29
C GLN A 16 -9.53 -8.72 21.30
N ARG A 17 -10.30 -7.63 21.29
CA ARG A 17 -11.39 -7.44 20.32
C ARG A 17 -10.92 -7.36 18.88
N LYS A 18 -9.72 -6.77 18.65
CA LYS A 18 -9.08 -6.74 17.33
C LYS A 18 -8.66 -8.14 16.89
N ILE A 19 -8.10 -8.92 17.81
CA ILE A 19 -7.69 -10.31 17.61
C ILE A 19 -8.93 -11.17 17.26
N ASP A 20 -9.98 -11.09 18.06
CA ASP A 20 -11.23 -11.84 17.87
C ASP A 20 -11.87 -11.53 16.50
N LEU A 21 -11.82 -10.28 16.06
CA LEU A 21 -12.28 -9.87 14.73
C LEU A 21 -11.44 -10.52 13.61
N ILE A 22 -10.11 -10.52 13.74
CA ILE A 22 -9.22 -11.13 12.75
C ILE A 22 -9.47 -12.64 12.67
N ASP A 23 -9.57 -13.31 13.81
CA ASP A 23 -9.86 -14.75 13.87
C ASP A 23 -11.23 -15.07 13.23
N SER A 24 -12.27 -14.26 13.53
CA SER A 24 -13.58 -14.41 12.92
C SER A 24 -13.58 -14.20 11.40
N LEU A 25 -12.83 -13.19 10.92
CA LEU A 25 -12.69 -12.92 9.49
C LEU A 25 -11.92 -14.03 8.77
N SER A 26 -11.02 -14.71 9.45
CA SER A 26 -10.28 -15.85 8.89
C SER A 26 -11.19 -17.02 8.54
N GLU A 27 -12.35 -17.13 9.19
CA GLU A 27 -13.35 -18.19 8.92
C GLU A 27 -14.30 -17.86 7.76
N THR A 28 -14.27 -16.65 7.20
CA THR A 28 -15.23 -16.19 6.18
C THR A 28 -14.85 -16.52 4.74
N GLY A 29 -13.71 -17.18 4.50
CA GLY A 29 -13.24 -17.49 3.15
C GLY A 29 -12.45 -16.36 2.47
N LEU A 30 -12.08 -15.30 3.19
CA LEU A 30 -11.21 -14.25 2.68
C LEU A 30 -9.81 -14.80 2.39
N GLU A 31 -9.29 -14.51 1.21
CA GLU A 31 -7.93 -14.92 0.81
C GLU A 31 -6.83 -14.06 1.45
N GLN A 32 -7.18 -12.84 1.89
CA GLN A 32 -6.22 -11.92 2.49
C GLN A 32 -6.88 -11.02 3.52
N ILE A 33 -6.20 -10.83 4.65
CA ILE A 33 -6.61 -9.92 5.73
C ILE A 33 -5.43 -8.99 6.05
N GLN A 34 -5.63 -7.66 5.93
CA GLN A 34 -4.67 -6.68 6.44
C GLN A 34 -5.00 -6.42 7.92
N VAL A 35 -4.21 -7.02 8.82
CA VAL A 35 -4.54 -7.14 10.25
C VAL A 35 -4.23 -5.88 11.05
N THR A 36 -3.16 -5.17 10.73
CA THR A 36 -2.70 -4.01 11.50
C THR A 36 -1.82 -3.08 10.68
N SER A 37 -1.31 -2.02 11.30
CA SER A 37 -0.41 -1.04 10.71
C SER A 37 0.78 -0.76 11.64
N PHE A 38 1.99 -0.81 11.08
CA PHE A 38 3.25 -0.51 11.76
C PHE A 38 3.68 0.95 11.54
N VAL A 39 2.73 1.86 11.72
CA VAL A 39 2.96 3.31 11.69
C VAL A 39 3.42 3.81 13.05
N SER A 40 3.77 5.11 13.15
CA SER A 40 4.14 5.71 14.42
C SER A 40 2.99 5.65 15.43
N PRO A 41 3.18 5.07 16.63
CA PRO A 41 2.14 5.04 17.67
C PRO A 41 1.71 6.45 18.12
N GLN A 42 2.59 7.45 18.03
CA GLN A 42 2.24 8.83 18.34
C GLN A 42 1.30 9.43 17.29
N ALA A 43 1.47 9.06 16.01
CA ALA A 43 0.61 9.54 14.93
C ALA A 43 -0.73 8.79 14.86
N VAL A 44 -0.73 7.50 15.19
CA VAL A 44 -1.92 6.63 15.13
C VAL A 44 -1.95 5.75 16.40
N PRO A 45 -2.41 6.28 17.54
CA PRO A 45 -2.46 5.53 18.81
C PRO A 45 -3.27 4.23 18.74
N GLN A 46 -4.30 4.19 17.88
CA GLN A 46 -5.14 3.00 17.66
C GLN A 46 -4.37 1.78 17.12
N MET A 47 -3.16 2.00 16.56
CA MET A 47 -2.28 0.95 16.02
C MET A 47 -1.03 0.69 16.89
N ALA A 48 -0.99 1.24 18.09
CA ALA A 48 0.15 1.08 18.99
C ALA A 48 0.39 -0.38 19.39
N ASP A 49 -0.66 -1.17 19.47
CA ASP A 49 -0.70 -2.59 19.84
C ASP A 49 -0.49 -3.55 18.65
N ALA A 50 0.11 -3.08 17.56
CA ALA A 50 0.31 -3.90 16.38
C ALA A 50 1.10 -5.20 16.63
N PRO A 51 2.20 -5.22 17.42
CA PRO A 51 2.91 -6.46 17.73
C PRO A 51 2.05 -7.46 18.50
N GLU A 52 1.27 -6.99 19.47
CA GLU A 52 0.39 -7.81 20.31
C GLU A 52 -0.75 -8.40 19.49
N ILE A 53 -1.35 -7.64 18.57
CA ILE A 53 -2.35 -8.16 17.62
C ILE A 53 -1.74 -9.29 16.81
N VAL A 54 -0.54 -9.08 16.25
CA VAL A 54 0.10 -10.09 15.40
C VAL A 54 0.47 -11.34 16.22
N ALA A 55 0.93 -11.17 17.43
CA ALA A 55 1.20 -12.32 18.32
C ALA A 55 -0.06 -13.13 18.62
N GLY A 56 -1.20 -12.45 18.83
CA GLY A 56 -2.43 -13.04 19.37
C GLY A 56 -3.31 -13.78 18.38
N PHE A 57 -3.50 -13.31 17.12
CA PHE A 57 -4.41 -13.96 16.19
C PHE A 57 -3.92 -15.35 15.74
N LYS A 58 -4.84 -16.22 15.32
CA LYS A 58 -4.53 -17.55 14.82
C LYS A 58 -4.47 -17.55 13.29
N ARG A 59 -3.32 -17.98 12.73
CA ARG A 59 -3.22 -18.15 11.27
C ARG A 59 -4.07 -19.33 10.80
N LYS A 60 -4.85 -19.11 9.74
CA LYS A 60 -5.57 -20.16 9.02
C LYS A 60 -4.87 -20.48 7.70
N PRO A 61 -4.66 -21.76 7.35
CA PRO A 61 -4.13 -22.14 6.05
C PRO A 61 -4.95 -21.54 4.88
N GLY A 62 -4.26 -21.05 3.85
CA GLY A 62 -4.91 -20.44 2.68
C GLY A 62 -5.24 -18.96 2.85
N VAL A 63 -5.13 -18.38 4.05
CA VAL A 63 -5.33 -16.95 4.29
C VAL A 63 -3.98 -16.25 4.41
N ARG A 64 -3.78 -15.16 3.66
CA ARG A 64 -2.62 -14.27 3.78
C ARG A 64 -2.90 -13.19 4.81
N TYR A 65 -1.97 -12.99 5.74
CA TYR A 65 -2.05 -11.97 6.78
C TYR A 65 -1.02 -10.90 6.53
N THR A 66 -1.45 -9.69 6.24
CA THR A 66 -0.57 -8.58 5.89
C THR A 66 -0.66 -7.44 6.90
N GLY A 67 0.36 -6.60 6.93
CA GLY A 67 0.36 -5.34 7.67
C GLY A 67 0.61 -4.17 6.74
N LEU A 68 0.36 -2.94 7.22
CA LEU A 68 0.75 -1.71 6.54
C LEU A 68 2.00 -1.14 7.20
N TRP A 69 2.95 -0.71 6.42
CA TRP A 69 4.10 0.10 6.83
C TRP A 69 4.33 1.21 5.80
N LEU A 70 4.91 2.33 6.24
CA LEU A 70 5.15 3.50 5.39
C LEU A 70 6.64 3.89 5.32
N ASN A 71 7.49 3.21 6.07
CA ASN A 71 8.93 3.45 6.14
C ASN A 71 9.68 2.22 6.63
N ASP A 72 11.01 2.32 6.63
CA ASP A 72 11.95 1.26 6.99
C ASP A 72 11.67 0.71 8.38
N LYS A 73 11.52 1.59 9.39
CA LYS A 73 11.25 1.18 10.78
C LYS A 73 9.92 0.40 10.91
N GLY A 74 8.92 0.78 10.13
CA GLY A 74 7.66 0.05 10.09
C GLY A 74 7.81 -1.33 9.47
N LEU A 75 8.57 -1.45 8.39
CA LEU A 75 8.88 -2.72 7.74
C LEU A 75 9.67 -3.65 8.68
N GLU A 76 10.73 -3.14 9.32
CA GLU A 76 11.52 -3.91 10.30
C GLU A 76 10.65 -4.49 11.42
N ARG A 77 9.77 -3.67 11.99
CA ARG A 77 8.82 -4.11 13.01
C ARG A 77 7.86 -5.18 12.50
N ALA A 78 7.37 -5.05 11.25
CA ALA A 78 6.51 -6.06 10.64
C ALA A 78 7.25 -7.39 10.43
N ILE A 79 8.47 -7.36 9.88
CA ILE A 79 9.32 -8.53 9.66
C ILE A 79 9.65 -9.22 11.00
N ALA A 80 9.96 -8.45 12.03
CA ALA A 80 10.30 -8.99 13.37
C ALA A 80 9.17 -9.82 13.99
N THR A 81 7.92 -9.63 13.56
CA THR A 81 6.79 -10.46 14.02
C THR A 81 6.84 -11.90 13.53
N GLN A 82 7.53 -12.20 12.44
CA GLN A 82 7.67 -13.53 11.81
C GLN A 82 6.33 -14.25 11.53
N LYS A 83 5.22 -13.52 11.53
CA LYS A 83 3.87 -14.08 11.42
C LYS A 83 3.05 -13.46 10.29
N LEU A 84 3.58 -12.42 9.64
CA LEU A 84 2.94 -11.75 8.52
C LEU A 84 3.52 -12.22 7.19
N ASP A 85 2.68 -12.21 6.16
CA ASP A 85 3.09 -12.44 4.78
C ASP A 85 3.60 -11.12 4.21
N ILE A 86 4.91 -10.89 4.35
CA ILE A 86 5.58 -9.68 3.91
C ILE A 86 5.79 -9.72 2.39
N ARG A 87 5.27 -8.69 1.72
CA ARG A 87 5.50 -8.47 0.28
C ARG A 87 5.83 -7.03 0.03
N GLY A 88 6.82 -6.78 -0.80
CA GLY A 88 7.22 -5.45 -1.21
C GLY A 88 6.22 -4.87 -2.21
N SER A 89 5.88 -3.60 -2.00
CA SER A 89 5.09 -2.82 -2.95
C SER A 89 5.65 -1.41 -2.99
N LEU A 90 5.82 -0.88 -4.19
CA LEU A 90 6.26 0.50 -4.40
C LEU A 90 5.05 1.41 -4.51
N SER A 91 5.16 2.66 -4.07
CA SER A 91 4.06 3.60 -4.16
C SER A 91 4.53 4.99 -4.60
N LEU A 92 3.91 5.50 -5.66
CA LEU A 92 4.01 6.88 -6.09
C LEU A 92 2.64 7.54 -6.06
N THR A 93 2.61 8.86 -5.99
CA THR A 93 1.37 9.63 -5.91
C THR A 93 1.24 10.55 -7.12
N ALA A 94 0.12 10.49 -7.83
CA ALA A 94 -0.11 11.29 -9.03
C ALA A 94 -0.33 12.78 -8.71
N SER A 95 -0.93 13.10 -7.56
CA SER A 95 -1.14 14.47 -7.10
C SER A 95 -0.01 14.93 -6.19
N GLU A 96 0.75 15.96 -6.62
CA GLU A 96 1.85 16.52 -5.82
C GLU A 96 1.32 17.27 -4.59
N LYS A 97 0.18 17.95 -4.69
CA LYS A 97 -0.43 18.62 -3.54
C LYS A 97 -0.89 17.63 -2.47
N PHE A 98 -1.49 16.50 -2.88
CA PHE A 98 -1.84 15.45 -1.95
C PHE A 98 -0.59 14.82 -1.31
N LEU A 99 0.44 14.53 -2.10
CA LEU A 99 1.70 13.99 -1.62
C LEU A 99 2.33 14.90 -0.55
N LEU A 100 2.40 16.20 -0.83
CA LEU A 100 2.95 17.19 0.10
C LEU A 100 2.13 17.26 1.41
N ARG A 101 0.80 17.21 1.33
CA ARG A 101 -0.07 17.26 2.52
C ARG A 101 0.01 15.97 3.34
N ASN A 102 -0.01 14.82 2.68
CA ASN A 102 -0.11 13.52 3.31
C ASN A 102 1.24 12.99 3.83
N GLN A 103 2.30 13.16 3.06
CA GLN A 103 3.62 12.61 3.35
C GLN A 103 4.70 13.66 3.59
N LYS A 104 4.39 14.95 3.43
CA LYS A 104 5.34 16.07 3.53
C LYS A 104 6.55 15.92 2.60
N ARG A 105 6.32 15.40 1.39
CA ARG A 105 7.35 15.09 0.38
C ARG A 105 6.99 15.68 -0.97
N THR A 106 8.00 16.07 -1.74
CA THR A 106 7.88 16.31 -3.19
C THR A 106 7.89 14.99 -3.95
N LEU A 107 7.55 15.01 -5.25
CA LEU A 107 7.66 13.80 -6.08
C LEU A 107 9.09 13.27 -6.13
N ALA A 108 10.10 14.13 -6.27
CA ALA A 108 11.51 13.72 -6.25
C ALA A 108 11.87 12.97 -4.96
N GLN A 109 11.48 13.53 -3.81
CA GLN A 109 11.69 12.88 -2.51
C GLN A 109 10.89 11.57 -2.36
N ASN A 110 9.73 11.46 -3.00
CA ASN A 110 8.98 10.21 -3.01
C ASN A 110 9.69 9.14 -3.85
N ILE A 111 10.28 9.51 -4.98
CA ILE A 111 11.10 8.61 -5.81
C ILE A 111 12.34 8.14 -5.04
N GLU A 112 13.05 9.05 -4.38
CA GLU A 112 14.19 8.68 -3.51
C GLU A 112 13.79 7.70 -2.41
N ALA A 113 12.63 7.92 -1.77
CA ALA A 113 12.11 7.01 -0.77
C ALA A 113 11.75 5.63 -1.36
N VAL A 114 11.32 5.56 -2.61
CA VAL A 114 11.09 4.29 -3.32
C VAL A 114 12.43 3.55 -3.52
N HIS A 115 13.50 4.24 -3.94
CA HIS A 115 14.82 3.63 -4.06
C HIS A 115 15.34 3.09 -2.71
N SER A 116 15.19 3.86 -1.64
CA SER A 116 15.54 3.44 -0.27
C SER A 116 14.77 2.18 0.14
N MET A 117 13.45 2.18 -0.10
CA MET A 117 12.59 1.04 0.25
C MET A 117 12.97 -0.24 -0.53
N ILE A 118 13.37 -0.13 -1.80
CA ILE A 118 13.87 -1.29 -2.55
C ILE A 118 15.15 -1.84 -1.92
N GLY A 119 16.06 -0.98 -1.46
CA GLY A 119 17.25 -1.39 -0.72
C GLY A 119 16.90 -2.22 0.53
N MET A 120 15.91 -1.77 1.29
CA MET A 120 15.39 -2.49 2.46
C MET A 120 14.77 -3.84 2.07
N PHE A 121 13.92 -3.87 1.06
CA PHE A 121 13.31 -5.12 0.59
C PHE A 121 14.39 -6.14 0.18
N LYS A 122 15.42 -5.70 -0.55
CA LYS A 122 16.55 -6.58 -0.92
C LYS A 122 17.31 -7.07 0.31
N HIS A 123 17.59 -6.19 1.27
CA HIS A 123 18.28 -6.54 2.51
C HIS A 123 17.55 -7.65 3.29
N TYR A 124 16.23 -7.59 3.34
CA TYR A 124 15.40 -8.58 4.02
C TYR A 124 14.91 -9.72 3.11
N ASN A 125 15.41 -9.83 1.88
CA ASN A 125 14.99 -10.85 0.92
C ASN A 125 13.47 -10.83 0.62
N VAL A 126 12.87 -9.64 0.63
CA VAL A 126 11.45 -9.44 0.33
C VAL A 126 11.28 -9.21 -1.16
N GLU A 127 10.47 -10.04 -1.80
CA GLU A 127 10.14 -9.89 -3.22
C GLU A 127 9.36 -8.59 -3.48
N VAL A 128 9.72 -7.88 -4.56
CA VAL A 128 9.07 -6.65 -5.02
C VAL A 128 8.67 -6.81 -6.47
N ASN A 129 7.39 -7.00 -6.72
CA ASN A 129 6.83 -7.10 -8.07
C ASN A 129 5.52 -6.29 -8.25
N ARG A 130 5.21 -5.43 -7.28
CA ARG A 130 3.97 -4.65 -7.25
C ARG A 130 4.25 -3.18 -7.09
N ALA A 131 3.40 -2.37 -7.72
CA ALA A 131 3.39 -0.92 -7.55
C ALA A 131 1.96 -0.39 -7.38
N SER A 132 1.84 0.83 -6.85
CA SER A 132 0.58 1.54 -6.70
C SER A 132 0.76 3.01 -7.07
N ILE A 133 -0.20 3.55 -7.82
CA ILE A 133 -0.32 4.99 -8.04
C ILE A 133 -1.50 5.50 -7.24
N MET A 134 -1.22 6.30 -6.22
CA MET A 134 -2.26 6.96 -5.41
C MET A 134 -2.81 8.18 -6.13
N ALA A 135 -4.09 8.49 -5.87
CA ALA A 135 -4.83 9.59 -6.51
C ALA A 135 -4.78 9.53 -8.04
N ALA A 136 -4.90 8.33 -8.62
CA ALA A 136 -4.72 8.10 -10.07
C ALA A 136 -5.79 8.76 -10.94
N PHE A 137 -6.95 9.09 -10.39
CA PHE A 137 -8.09 9.65 -11.14
C PHE A 137 -8.39 11.10 -10.79
N GLY A 138 -7.82 11.60 -9.71
CA GLY A 138 -8.04 12.95 -9.23
C GLY A 138 -7.88 13.08 -7.72
N CYS A 139 -7.88 14.31 -7.24
CA CYS A 139 -7.86 14.59 -5.81
C CYS A 139 -8.50 15.95 -5.46
N ASN A 140 -8.91 16.08 -4.19
CA ASN A 140 -9.57 17.29 -3.68
C ASN A 140 -8.68 18.55 -3.66
N PHE A 141 -7.38 18.42 -3.96
CA PHE A 141 -6.41 19.52 -3.88
C PHE A 141 -5.92 20.00 -5.25
N GLU A 142 -6.03 19.17 -6.28
CA GLU A 142 -5.58 19.47 -7.65
C GLU A 142 -6.66 19.30 -8.69
N GLY A 143 -7.76 18.62 -8.36
CA GLY A 143 -8.78 18.24 -9.33
C GLY A 143 -8.42 16.97 -10.08
N ASP A 144 -8.79 16.94 -11.38
CA ASP A 144 -8.52 15.81 -12.26
C ASP A 144 -7.02 15.57 -12.46
N ILE A 145 -6.65 14.30 -12.51
CA ILE A 145 -5.30 13.86 -12.89
C ILE A 145 -5.33 13.38 -14.34
N SER A 146 -4.38 13.88 -15.15
CA SER A 146 -4.30 13.51 -16.55
C SER A 146 -3.84 12.05 -16.73
N THR A 147 -4.28 11.44 -17.83
CA THR A 147 -3.84 10.09 -18.20
C THR A 147 -2.34 10.04 -18.44
N GLU A 148 -1.77 11.09 -19.05
CA GLU A 148 -0.33 11.23 -19.29
C GLU A 148 0.46 11.18 -18.00
N ARG A 149 -0.02 11.87 -16.94
CA ARG A 149 0.61 11.84 -15.63
C ARG A 149 0.68 10.42 -15.05
N VAL A 150 -0.38 9.64 -15.20
CA VAL A 150 -0.39 8.24 -14.77
C VAL A 150 0.61 7.40 -15.57
N LEU A 151 0.65 7.58 -16.91
CA LEU A 151 1.59 6.86 -17.78
C LEU A 151 3.05 7.22 -17.49
N ASP A 152 3.35 8.47 -17.14
CA ASP A 152 4.69 8.92 -16.75
C ASP A 152 5.15 8.27 -15.44
N LEU A 153 4.25 8.13 -14.47
CA LEU A 153 4.55 7.43 -13.21
C LEU A 153 4.77 5.93 -13.43
N ILE A 154 4.03 5.31 -14.35
CA ILE A 154 4.28 3.91 -14.73
C ILE A 154 5.67 3.79 -15.37
N LYS A 155 6.02 4.70 -16.27
CA LYS A 155 7.38 4.73 -16.84
C LYS A 155 8.43 4.89 -15.74
N THR A 156 8.21 5.77 -14.77
CA THR A 156 9.11 5.94 -13.62
C THR A 156 9.29 4.63 -12.84
N PHE A 157 8.24 3.84 -12.62
CA PHE A 157 8.36 2.52 -12.00
C PHE A 157 9.17 1.54 -12.85
N HIS A 158 9.04 1.56 -14.17
CA HIS A 158 9.86 0.73 -15.05
C HIS A 158 11.33 1.15 -15.01
N ASP A 159 11.62 2.45 -15.09
CA ASP A 159 12.98 2.97 -15.01
C ASP A 159 13.65 2.59 -13.67
N ILE A 160 12.93 2.70 -12.56
CA ILE A 160 13.37 2.24 -11.22
C ILE A 160 13.58 0.72 -11.23
N GLY A 161 12.65 -0.02 -11.82
CA GLY A 161 12.73 -1.48 -11.93
C GLY A 161 14.00 -1.92 -12.66
N GLU A 162 14.32 -1.31 -13.80
CA GLU A 162 15.55 -1.57 -14.57
C GLU A 162 16.80 -1.28 -13.74
N GLN A 163 16.85 -0.13 -13.04
CA GLN A 163 17.98 0.25 -12.21
C GLN A 163 18.25 -0.73 -11.06
N HIS A 164 17.21 -1.35 -10.54
CA HIS A 164 17.30 -2.27 -9.41
C HIS A 164 17.21 -3.75 -9.79
N GLY A 165 17.03 -4.09 -11.07
CA GLY A 165 16.86 -5.48 -11.51
C GLY A 165 15.58 -6.12 -10.97
N ILE A 166 14.49 -5.35 -10.83
CA ILE A 166 13.16 -5.82 -10.43
C ILE A 166 12.16 -5.59 -11.54
N LYS A 167 11.17 -6.47 -11.67
CA LYS A 167 10.06 -6.33 -12.62
C LYS A 167 8.77 -6.05 -11.89
N ILE A 168 8.11 -4.95 -12.22
CA ILE A 168 6.76 -4.66 -11.74
C ILE A 168 5.76 -5.41 -12.62
N GLU A 169 5.06 -6.37 -12.03
CA GLU A 169 4.08 -7.21 -12.72
C GLU A 169 2.64 -6.80 -12.45
N THR A 170 2.40 -6.16 -11.30
CA THR A 170 1.07 -5.72 -10.88
C THR A 170 1.08 -4.25 -10.52
N LEU A 171 0.14 -3.49 -11.09
CA LEU A 171 -0.09 -2.08 -10.78
C LEU A 171 -1.48 -1.87 -10.23
N SER A 172 -1.57 -1.21 -9.07
CA SER A 172 -2.81 -0.70 -8.53
C SER A 172 -3.00 0.77 -8.89
N LEU A 173 -4.15 1.11 -9.48
CA LEU A 173 -4.58 2.48 -9.73
C LEU A 173 -5.59 2.88 -8.64
N ALA A 174 -5.11 3.56 -7.60
CA ALA A 174 -5.93 3.87 -6.44
C ALA A 174 -6.78 5.13 -6.66
N ASP A 175 -8.10 4.97 -6.53
CA ASP A 175 -9.04 6.09 -6.42
C ASP A 175 -9.11 6.57 -4.97
N THR A 176 -8.05 7.24 -4.53
CA THR A 176 -7.81 7.59 -3.13
C THR A 176 -8.90 8.48 -2.52
N MET A 177 -9.58 9.28 -3.33
CA MET A 177 -10.54 10.29 -2.89
C MET A 177 -11.90 10.22 -3.62
N ALA A 178 -12.23 9.06 -4.21
CA ALA A 178 -13.49 8.81 -4.91
C ALA A 178 -13.76 9.79 -6.08
N TRP A 179 -12.74 10.05 -6.89
CA TRP A 179 -12.81 10.87 -8.11
C TRP A 179 -13.08 10.07 -9.38
N ALA A 180 -12.93 8.75 -9.31
CA ALA A 180 -13.09 7.90 -10.48
C ALA A 180 -14.54 7.86 -10.96
N THR A 181 -14.71 8.08 -12.25
CA THR A 181 -15.97 7.87 -12.96
C THR A 181 -15.82 6.71 -13.95
N PRO A 182 -16.91 6.07 -14.42
CA PRO A 182 -16.80 5.05 -15.46
C PRO A 182 -16.05 5.52 -16.70
N GLY A 183 -16.19 6.82 -17.06
CA GLY A 183 -15.50 7.43 -18.18
C GLY A 183 -13.99 7.58 -17.95
N SER A 184 -13.58 8.09 -16.79
CA SER A 184 -12.17 8.23 -16.44
C SER A 184 -11.48 6.89 -16.28
N ILE A 185 -12.14 5.89 -15.68
CA ILE A 185 -11.63 4.52 -15.57
C ILE A 185 -11.35 3.93 -16.95
N ARG A 186 -12.33 3.98 -17.87
CA ARG A 186 -12.13 3.46 -19.25
C ARG A 186 -10.97 4.16 -19.96
N ARG A 187 -10.85 5.47 -19.81
CA ARG A 187 -9.78 6.26 -20.45
C ARG A 187 -8.40 5.88 -19.88
N VAL A 188 -8.24 5.91 -18.56
CA VAL A 188 -6.94 5.64 -17.91
C VAL A 188 -6.55 4.18 -18.07
N VAL A 189 -7.44 3.24 -17.72
CA VAL A 189 -7.17 1.79 -17.84
C VAL A 189 -6.95 1.40 -19.31
N GLY A 190 -7.73 1.95 -20.25
CA GLY A 190 -7.54 1.71 -21.69
C GLY A 190 -6.16 2.16 -22.16
N ALA A 191 -5.73 3.37 -21.79
CA ALA A 191 -4.42 3.89 -22.15
C ALA A 191 -3.28 3.05 -21.54
N VAL A 192 -3.40 2.62 -20.28
CA VAL A 192 -2.42 1.75 -19.63
C VAL A 192 -2.34 0.41 -20.36
N ARG A 193 -3.46 -0.25 -20.62
CA ARG A 193 -3.48 -1.54 -21.33
C ARG A 193 -2.91 -1.47 -22.73
N ASN A 194 -3.16 -0.37 -23.44
CA ASN A 194 -2.59 -0.17 -24.78
C ASN A 194 -1.07 -0.02 -24.77
N LYS A 195 -0.53 0.65 -23.76
CA LYS A 195 0.91 0.91 -23.65
C LYS A 195 1.68 -0.19 -22.92
N TYR A 196 1.03 -0.87 -21.98
CA TYR A 196 1.61 -1.89 -21.11
C TYR A 196 0.67 -3.11 -21.03
N PRO A 197 0.51 -3.90 -22.12
CA PRO A 197 -0.47 -4.98 -22.20
C PRO A 197 -0.23 -6.11 -21.20
N ASP A 198 1.02 -6.35 -20.82
CA ASP A 198 1.42 -7.42 -19.90
C ASP A 198 1.31 -7.03 -18.42
N LEU A 199 0.98 -5.76 -18.12
CA LEU A 199 0.87 -5.27 -16.75
C LEU A 199 -0.49 -5.66 -16.16
N ASN A 200 -0.48 -6.44 -15.07
CA ASN A 200 -1.70 -6.76 -14.34
C ASN A 200 -2.22 -5.53 -13.60
N LEU A 201 -3.48 -5.17 -13.78
CA LEU A 201 -4.14 -4.04 -13.11
C LEU A 201 -5.05 -4.52 -11.98
N SER A 202 -5.03 -3.80 -10.85
CA SER A 202 -5.87 -4.05 -9.69
C SER A 202 -6.40 -2.75 -9.09
#